data_a9e9db5a20fc35c93e5abad960cb3fc7
#
_entry.id   a9e9db5a20fc35c93e5abad960cb3fc7
#
_cell.length_a   1.000
_cell.length_b   1.000
_cell.length_c   1.000
_cell.angle_alpha   90.00
_cell.angle_beta   90.00
_cell.angle_gamma   90.00
#
_symmetry.space_group_name_H-M   'P 1'
#
loop_
_entity.id
_entity.type
_entity.pdbx_description
1 polymer ?
#
loop_
_entity_poly.entity_id
_entity_poly.type
_entity_poly.pdbx_seq_one_letter_code
_entity_poly.pdbx_strand_id
1 'polypeptide(L)'
;MKIEFRLVTAAVIAAILISPIVARAGSRSHPLSEDAALDLLERTLKRDRVYEKRISLDCIAYGTEETTNAYFEFVLREIHNAKCDGDPETSPAIDRYRVYRQSRKIQH
;
A
#
# COMPACT_ATOMS: atom_id res chain seq x y z
N MET A 1 21.73 -54.66 55.90
CA MET A 1 21.67 -53.21 55.67
C MET A 1 21.21 -52.96 54.27
N LYS A 2 20.02 -52.43 54.13
CA LYS A 2 19.44 -52.16 52.83
C LYS A 2 19.56 -50.70 52.51
N ILE A 3 20.20 -50.42 51.46
CA ILE A 3 20.29 -49.05 50.95
C ILE A 3 19.20 -48.89 49.92
N GLU A 4 18.22 -48.13 50.27
CA GLU A 4 17.18 -47.79 49.32
C GLU A 4 17.59 -46.58 48.56
N PHE A 5 17.84 -46.80 47.29
CA PHE A 5 17.99 -45.74 46.40
C PHE A 5 16.61 -45.25 45.96
N ARG A 6 16.22 -44.18 46.51
CA ARG A 6 15.06 -43.47 45.94
C ARG A 6 15.50 -42.74 44.74
N LEU A 7 15.15 -43.29 43.66
CA LEU A 7 15.19 -42.55 42.41
C LEU A 7 14.18 -41.42 42.50
N VAL A 8 14.68 -40.25 42.72
CA VAL A 8 13.88 -39.07 42.54
C VAL A 8 13.82 -38.82 41.04
N THR A 9 12.77 -39.28 40.45
CA THR A 9 12.46 -38.89 39.09
C THR A 9 12.09 -37.40 39.12
N ALA A 10 13.03 -36.63 38.75
CA ALA A 10 12.72 -35.24 38.46
C ALA A 10 11.83 -35.22 37.25
N ALA A 11 10.61 -34.89 37.43
CA ALA A 11 9.71 -34.66 36.34
C ALA A 11 10.19 -33.37 35.66
N VAL A 12 10.76 -33.53 34.51
CA VAL A 12 11.07 -32.39 33.65
C VAL A 12 9.76 -31.95 33.04
N ILE A 13 9.23 -30.92 33.58
CA ILE A 13 8.09 -30.26 32.95
C ILE A 13 8.65 -29.49 31.78
N ALA A 14 8.48 -30.04 30.62
CA ALA A 14 8.74 -29.27 29.39
C ALA A 14 7.72 -28.16 29.34
N ALA A 15 8.16 -26.95 29.59
CA ALA A 15 7.34 -25.79 29.35
C ALA A 15 7.19 -25.64 27.84
N ILE A 16 6.02 -25.94 27.38
CA ILE A 16 5.68 -25.67 25.98
C ILE A 16 5.50 -24.18 25.88
N LEU A 17 6.49 -23.55 25.32
CA LEU A 17 6.38 -22.15 24.95
C LEU A 17 5.51 -22.06 23.71
N ILE A 18 4.28 -21.79 23.93
CA ILE A 18 3.39 -21.46 22.84
C ILE A 18 3.69 -20.01 22.47
N SER A 19 4.42 -19.84 21.41
CA SER A 19 4.61 -18.51 20.87
C SER A 19 3.28 -18.02 20.35
N PRO A 20 2.78 -16.89 20.86
CA PRO A 20 1.58 -16.33 20.31
C PRO A 20 1.87 -15.94 18.86
N ILE A 21 1.12 -16.49 17.97
CA ILE A 21 1.13 -16.03 16.61
C ILE A 21 0.53 -14.64 16.63
N VAL A 22 1.38 -13.65 16.52
CA VAL A 22 0.91 -12.29 16.40
C VAL A 22 0.19 -12.18 15.07
N ALA A 23 -1.10 -12.10 15.14
CA ALA A 23 -1.89 -11.87 13.96
C ALA A 23 -1.48 -10.54 13.35
N ARG A 24 -1.05 -10.58 12.12
CA ARG A 24 -0.67 -9.37 11.37
C ARG A 24 -1.86 -8.53 10.91
N ALA A 25 -3.03 -8.83 11.44
CA ALA A 25 -4.25 -8.11 11.12
C ALA A 25 -4.17 -6.62 11.43
N GLY A 26 -3.31 -6.22 12.38
CA GLY A 26 -3.16 -4.81 12.75
C GLY A 26 -2.65 -3.91 11.64
N SER A 27 -1.80 -4.41 10.72
CA SER A 27 -1.26 -3.60 9.63
C SER A 27 -2.28 -3.30 8.53
N ARG A 28 -3.37 -4.07 8.47
CA ARG A 28 -4.45 -3.88 7.51
C ARG A 28 -5.61 -3.05 8.03
N SER A 29 -5.64 -2.80 9.35
CA SER A 29 -6.72 -2.03 9.96
C SER A 29 -6.57 -0.54 9.77
N HIS A 30 -5.39 -0.08 9.40
CA HIS A 30 -5.12 1.32 9.16
C HIS A 30 -5.46 1.70 7.72
N PRO A 31 -6.38 2.65 7.53
CA PRO A 31 -6.65 3.15 6.19
C PRO A 31 -5.43 3.86 5.62
N LEU A 32 -5.25 3.77 4.32
CA LEU A 32 -4.19 4.49 3.65
C LEU A 32 -4.32 6.00 3.88
N SER A 33 -3.19 6.67 4.10
CA SER A 33 -3.11 8.11 4.01
C SER A 33 -3.17 8.54 2.54
N GLU A 34 -3.39 9.83 2.31
CA GLU A 34 -3.39 10.38 0.95
C GLU A 34 -2.05 10.12 0.25
N ASP A 35 -0.93 10.39 0.92
CA ASP A 35 0.40 10.17 0.35
C ASP A 35 0.65 8.70 0.04
N ALA A 36 0.24 7.81 0.91
CA ALA A 36 0.40 6.37 0.67
C ALA A 36 -0.48 5.88 -0.47
N ALA A 37 -1.69 6.42 -0.59
CA ALA A 37 -2.61 6.11 -1.68
C ALA A 37 -2.06 6.59 -3.02
N LEU A 38 -1.53 7.80 -3.06
CA LEU A 38 -0.92 8.36 -4.26
C LEU A 38 0.30 7.56 -4.69
N ASP A 39 1.17 7.23 -3.74
CA ASP A 39 2.35 6.39 -4.00
C ASP A 39 1.96 5.01 -4.56
N LEU A 40 0.92 4.41 -4.00
CA LEU A 40 0.40 3.14 -4.51
C LEU A 40 -0.10 3.27 -5.94
N LEU A 41 -0.83 4.34 -6.26
CA LEU A 41 -1.30 4.61 -7.62
C LEU A 41 -0.14 4.76 -8.59
N GLU A 42 0.82 5.62 -8.27
CA GLU A 42 1.99 5.86 -9.11
C GLU A 42 2.77 4.58 -9.40
N ARG A 43 3.04 3.79 -8.36
CA ARG A 43 3.75 2.52 -8.51
C ARG A 43 2.98 1.52 -9.37
N THR A 44 1.67 1.50 -9.23
CA THR A 44 0.81 0.61 -10.02
C THR A 44 0.80 1.01 -11.49
N LEU A 45 0.66 2.28 -11.78
CA LEU A 45 0.67 2.77 -13.16
C LEU A 45 2.01 2.51 -13.85
N LYS A 46 3.11 2.66 -13.10
CA LYS A 46 4.45 2.39 -13.60
C LYS A 46 4.66 0.88 -13.85
N ARG A 47 4.29 0.06 -12.89
CA ARG A 47 4.43 -1.39 -12.98
C ARG A 47 3.65 -1.96 -14.15
N ASP A 48 2.42 -1.50 -14.33
CA ASP A 48 1.50 -2.00 -15.34
C ASP A 48 1.67 -1.29 -16.69
N ARG A 49 2.60 -0.33 -16.77
CA ARG A 49 2.93 0.41 -18.00
C ARG A 49 1.73 1.03 -18.69
N VAL A 50 0.81 1.56 -17.89
CA VAL A 50 -0.49 2.03 -18.39
C VAL A 50 -0.34 3.15 -19.43
N TYR A 51 0.62 4.05 -19.24
CA TYR A 51 0.83 5.21 -20.13
C TYR A 51 2.08 5.12 -21.00
N GLU A 52 2.75 3.98 -21.02
CA GLU A 52 4.08 3.82 -21.66
C GLU A 52 4.16 4.36 -23.09
N LYS A 53 3.10 4.20 -23.89
CA LYS A 53 3.07 4.62 -25.30
C LYS A 53 2.35 5.95 -25.53
N ARG A 54 1.84 6.56 -24.49
CA ARG A 54 1.00 7.76 -24.61
C ARG A 54 1.69 9.02 -24.10
N ILE A 55 2.22 8.94 -22.91
CA ILE A 55 2.81 10.07 -22.21
C ILE A 55 3.81 9.59 -21.17
N SER A 56 4.93 10.30 -21.04
CA SER A 56 5.88 10.02 -19.97
C SER A 56 5.24 10.27 -18.61
N LEU A 57 5.49 9.39 -17.65
CA LEU A 57 5.01 9.56 -16.27
C LEU A 57 5.53 10.86 -15.63
N ASP A 58 6.70 11.35 -16.08
CA ASP A 58 7.26 12.63 -15.63
C ASP A 58 6.44 13.81 -16.12
N CYS A 59 5.58 13.60 -17.08
CA CYS A 59 4.71 14.63 -17.66
C CYS A 59 3.26 14.51 -17.19
N ILE A 60 3.04 13.79 -16.11
CA ILE A 60 1.73 13.64 -15.46
C ILE A 60 1.76 14.31 -14.09
N ALA A 61 0.81 15.20 -13.86
CA ALA A 61 0.55 15.78 -12.56
C ALA A 61 -0.63 15.06 -11.91
N TYR A 62 -0.51 14.83 -10.60
CA TYR A 62 -1.55 14.17 -9.80
C TYR A 62 -2.19 15.20 -8.87
N GLY A 63 -3.50 15.23 -8.84
CA GLY A 63 -4.24 16.07 -7.91
C GLY A 63 -5.31 15.25 -7.19
N THR A 64 -5.56 15.57 -5.94
CA THR A 64 -6.66 14.95 -5.19
C THR A 64 -7.93 15.73 -5.46
N GLU A 65 -8.91 15.08 -6.05
CA GLU A 65 -10.17 15.69 -6.41
C GLU A 65 -11.25 15.44 -5.36
N GLU A 66 -11.22 14.29 -4.72
CA GLU A 66 -12.17 13.91 -3.68
C GLU A 66 -11.50 13.10 -2.60
N THR A 67 -11.86 13.37 -1.36
CA THR A 67 -11.41 12.63 -0.19
C THR A 67 -12.63 12.18 0.62
N THR A 68 -12.75 10.87 0.82
CA THR A 68 -13.78 10.28 1.66
C THR A 68 -13.15 9.33 2.68
N ASN A 69 -13.95 8.81 3.60
CA ASN A 69 -13.47 7.77 4.51
C ASN A 69 -13.15 6.47 3.78
N ALA A 70 -13.75 6.25 2.61
CA ALA A 70 -13.59 5.02 1.84
C ALA A 70 -12.45 5.11 0.83
N TYR A 71 -12.25 6.24 0.19
CA TYR A 71 -11.31 6.38 -0.91
C TYR A 71 -10.78 7.80 -1.09
N PHE A 72 -9.69 7.91 -1.83
CA PHE A 72 -9.24 9.14 -2.48
C PHE A 72 -9.50 9.03 -3.97
N GLU A 73 -10.00 10.09 -4.58
CA GLU A 73 -10.09 10.18 -6.03
C GLU A 73 -9.01 11.12 -6.53
N PHE A 74 -8.14 10.60 -7.37
CA PHE A 74 -7.07 11.36 -7.99
C PHE A 74 -7.40 11.65 -9.44
N VAL A 75 -7.13 12.88 -9.86
CA VAL A 75 -7.16 13.26 -11.26
C VAL A 75 -5.72 13.35 -11.77
N LEU A 76 -5.48 12.76 -12.91
CA LEU A 76 -4.22 12.84 -13.62
C LEU A 76 -4.37 13.85 -14.72
N ARG A 77 -3.43 14.79 -14.81
CA ARG A 77 -3.42 15.83 -15.81
C ARG A 77 -2.09 15.87 -16.55
N GLU A 78 -2.13 16.26 -17.81
CA GLU A 78 -0.92 16.47 -18.57
C GLU A 78 -0.19 17.71 -18.05
N ILE A 79 1.13 17.58 -17.91
CA ILE A 79 2.01 18.73 -17.69
C ILE A 79 2.46 19.21 -19.05
N HIS A 80 2.17 20.47 -19.35
CA HIS A 80 2.60 21.11 -20.58
C HIS A 80 3.68 22.17 -20.27
N ASN A 81 4.88 21.89 -20.71
CA ASN A 81 6.03 22.78 -20.56
C ASN A 81 7.07 22.45 -21.62
N ALA A 82 8.24 23.10 -21.58
CA ALA A 82 9.30 22.88 -22.55
C ALA A 82 9.79 21.44 -22.62
N LYS A 83 9.76 20.71 -21.50
CA LYS A 83 10.19 19.30 -21.43
C LYS A 83 9.11 18.34 -21.92
N CYS A 84 7.86 18.65 -21.62
CA CYS A 84 6.73 17.74 -21.84
C CYS A 84 5.91 18.08 -23.08
N ASP A 85 6.25 19.15 -23.76
CA ASP A 85 5.51 19.70 -24.90
C ASP A 85 4.07 20.10 -24.54
N GLY A 86 3.30 20.46 -25.52
CA GLY A 86 1.92 20.92 -25.37
C GLY A 86 1.78 22.39 -25.04
N ASP A 87 0.54 22.87 -25.08
CA ASP A 87 0.21 24.24 -24.78
C ASP A 87 0.34 24.53 -23.28
N PRO A 88 1.28 25.40 -22.85
CA PRO A 88 1.49 25.70 -21.44
C PRO A 88 0.30 26.36 -20.75
N GLU A 89 -0.66 26.88 -21.51
CA GLU A 89 -1.88 27.47 -20.98
C GLU A 89 -2.94 26.43 -20.60
N THR A 90 -2.71 25.16 -20.91
CA THR A 90 -3.66 24.07 -20.64
C THR A 90 -3.03 22.94 -19.86
N SER A 91 -3.86 22.24 -19.11
CA SER A 91 -3.47 21.04 -18.35
C SER A 91 -4.66 20.08 -18.36
N PRO A 92 -4.92 19.43 -19.50
CA PRO A 92 -6.09 18.58 -19.63
C PRO A 92 -6.04 17.36 -18.73
N ALA A 93 -7.19 16.96 -18.22
CA ALA A 93 -7.33 15.73 -17.48
C ALA A 93 -7.15 14.53 -18.42
N ILE A 94 -6.36 13.57 -17.98
CA ILE A 94 -6.14 12.31 -18.68
C ILE A 94 -7.11 11.25 -18.20
N ASP A 95 -7.08 11.00 -16.91
CA ASP A 95 -7.86 9.96 -16.25
C ASP A 95 -8.13 10.32 -14.80
N ARG A 96 -9.08 9.59 -14.21
CA ARG A 96 -9.38 9.65 -12.79
C ARG A 96 -9.32 8.26 -12.20
N TYR A 97 -8.75 8.16 -11.00
CA TYR A 97 -8.62 6.90 -10.27
C TYR A 97 -9.08 7.05 -8.84
N ARG A 98 -9.83 6.08 -8.36
CA ARG A 98 -10.14 5.95 -6.95
C ARG A 98 -9.22 4.91 -6.33
N VAL A 99 -8.59 5.28 -5.22
CA VAL A 99 -7.80 4.36 -4.41
C VAL A 99 -8.53 4.15 -3.10
N TYR A 100 -9.01 2.95 -2.90
CA TYR A 100 -9.76 2.58 -1.71
C TYR A 100 -8.82 2.39 -0.53
N ARG A 101 -9.13 3.06 0.56
CA ARG A 101 -8.21 3.23 1.68
C ARG A 101 -7.98 1.96 2.48
N GLN A 102 -8.99 1.11 2.62
CA GLN A 102 -8.88 -0.14 3.37
C GLN A 102 -8.42 -1.30 2.48
N SER A 103 -9.09 -1.53 1.38
CA SER A 103 -8.81 -2.65 0.49
C SER A 103 -7.58 -2.44 -0.38
N ARG A 104 -7.15 -1.20 -0.54
CA ARG A 104 -6.09 -0.78 -1.46
C ARG A 104 -6.43 -1.02 -2.94
N LYS A 105 -7.70 -1.28 -3.22
CA LYS A 105 -8.16 -1.46 -4.59
C LYS A 105 -8.09 -0.14 -5.35
N ILE A 106 -7.65 -0.22 -6.60
CA ILE A 106 -7.61 0.92 -7.51
C ILE A 106 -8.71 0.71 -8.55
N GLN A 107 -9.53 1.72 -8.74
CA GLN A 107 -10.60 1.74 -9.71
C GLN A 107 -10.41 2.91 -10.67
N HIS A 108 -10.47 2.60 -11.96
CA HIS A 108 -10.38 3.59 -13.05
C HIS A 108 -11.74 4.14 -13.42
#